data_4d2bfe661571d2fb15b9ec11cec6b019
#
_entry.id   4d2bfe661571d2fb15b9ec11cec6b019
#
_cell.length_a   1.000
_cell.length_b   1.000
_cell.length_c   1.000
_cell.angle_alpha   90.00
_cell.angle_beta   90.00
_cell.angle_gamma   90.00
#
_symmetry.space_group_name_H-M   'P 1'
#
loop_
_entity.id
_entity.type
_entity.pdbx_description
1 polymer ?
#
loop_
_entity_poly.entity_id
_entity_poly.type
_entity_poly.pdbx_seq_one_letter_code
_entity_poly.pdbx_strand_id
1 'polypeptide(L)'
;MRPTKVGFGQRLLWRLEVFGYDLISALVRLLPVEAASNFGAALFGTVGPRLGLNRIVTRNIEIAFPNMDPAERQRIGQASWEHLGRMAAEFTMLDRLTPASGRIEVVGGERLREIARDNISAVLISGHFSNFEIMAAAIVDSGLRCQITYRAANNPHFDARIVRARRSYGVTLFSPKGVDGSRELLQAMNRGESVAFLNDQKFADGIAAPFFGRIAYTAVSPTRMALRGDGRLVPMSVQRTKGARFRVVVHEPIVLERTGDRKADLAAGVAQVNAFVEARVRERPEEWWWVHKRWPNEAYAKR
;
A
#
# COMPACT_ATOMS: atom_id res chain seq x y z
N MET A 1 15.01 16.95 -12.48
CA MET A 1 14.72 18.23 -11.79
C MET A 1 15.89 18.55 -10.87
N ARG A 2 16.57 19.70 -11.02
CA ARG A 2 17.64 20.11 -10.09
C ARG A 2 17.03 20.28 -8.69
N PRO A 3 17.67 19.78 -7.61
CA PRO A 3 17.14 19.98 -6.27
C PRO A 3 17.11 21.49 -5.97
N THR A 4 15.92 22.04 -5.77
CA THR A 4 15.76 23.38 -5.22
C THR A 4 16.54 23.43 -3.91
N LYS A 5 17.44 24.41 -3.74
CA LYS A 5 18.24 24.60 -2.50
C LYS A 5 17.27 24.74 -1.33
N VAL A 6 17.17 23.69 -0.52
CA VAL A 6 16.32 23.68 0.68
C VAL A 6 16.87 24.71 1.68
N GLY A 7 16.04 25.66 2.11
CA GLY A 7 16.41 26.71 3.05
C GLY A 7 16.79 26.14 4.43
N PHE A 8 17.54 26.94 5.21
CA PHE A 8 17.99 26.55 6.56
C PHE A 8 16.80 26.18 7.47
N GLY A 9 15.73 26.98 7.49
CA GLY A 9 14.53 26.72 8.29
C GLY A 9 13.87 25.37 7.97
N GLN A 10 13.76 25.02 6.68
CA GLN A 10 13.20 23.73 6.26
C GLN A 10 14.08 22.55 6.71
N ARG A 11 15.42 22.71 6.65
CA ARG A 11 16.34 21.66 7.14
C ARG A 11 16.22 21.45 8.64
N LEU A 12 16.07 22.54 9.41
CA LEU A 12 15.87 22.47 10.85
C LEU A 12 14.54 21.78 11.18
N LEU A 13 13.45 22.19 10.51
CA LEU A 13 12.14 21.56 10.67
C LEU A 13 12.19 20.05 10.41
N TRP A 14 12.82 19.63 9.31
CA TRP A 14 12.99 18.22 8.99
C TRP A 14 13.76 17.44 10.06
N ARG A 15 14.76 18.04 10.67
CA ARG A 15 15.50 17.40 11.79
C ARG A 15 14.63 17.28 13.04
N LEU A 16 13.83 18.30 13.36
CA LEU A 16 12.90 18.26 14.49
C LEU A 16 11.80 17.21 14.29
N GLU A 17 11.23 17.12 13.08
CA GLU A 17 10.27 16.09 12.73
C GLU A 17 10.83 14.67 12.96
N VAL A 18 12.06 14.43 12.51
CA VAL A 18 12.71 13.13 12.66
C VAL A 18 13.10 12.85 14.10
N PHE A 19 13.57 13.84 14.85
CA PHE A 19 13.86 13.68 16.27
C PHE A 19 12.58 13.32 17.05
N GLY A 20 11.47 14.01 16.78
CA GLY A 20 10.17 13.67 17.37
C GLY A 20 9.73 12.25 17.04
N TYR A 21 9.87 11.86 15.76
CA TYR A 21 9.57 10.49 15.32
C TYR A 21 10.46 9.45 16.03
N ASP A 22 11.77 9.69 16.09
CA ASP A 22 12.73 8.75 16.73
C ASP A 22 12.42 8.59 18.23
N LEU A 23 12.08 9.70 18.92
CA LEU A 23 11.69 9.67 20.33
C LEU A 23 10.39 8.87 20.55
N ILE A 24 9.34 9.19 19.79
CA ILE A 24 8.06 8.47 19.86
C ILE A 24 8.27 6.99 19.55
N SER A 25 9.02 6.69 18.49
CA SER A 25 9.33 5.32 18.10
C SER A 25 10.05 4.55 19.19
N ALA A 26 11.03 5.19 19.87
CA ALA A 26 11.76 4.58 20.98
C ALA A 26 10.81 4.25 22.14
N LEU A 27 9.92 5.18 22.51
CA LEU A 27 8.92 4.96 23.56
C LEU A 27 7.92 3.86 23.20
N VAL A 28 7.40 3.88 21.98
CA VAL A 28 6.44 2.88 21.50
C VAL A 28 7.08 1.48 21.48
N ARG A 29 8.36 1.37 21.11
CA ARG A 29 9.11 0.09 21.10
C ARG A 29 9.35 -0.52 22.49
N LEU A 30 9.17 0.24 23.57
CA LEU A 30 9.20 -0.31 24.96
C LEU A 30 7.95 -1.13 25.29
N LEU A 31 6.87 -0.94 24.55
CA LEU A 31 5.62 -1.65 24.75
C LEU A 31 5.61 -3.02 24.06
N PRO A 32 4.84 -3.99 24.57
CA PRO A 32 4.45 -5.15 23.77
C PRO A 32 3.72 -4.70 22.47
N VAL A 33 3.86 -5.49 21.41
CA VAL A 33 3.31 -5.12 20.08
C VAL A 33 1.82 -4.81 20.14
N GLU A 34 1.04 -5.61 20.87
CA GLU A 34 -0.40 -5.40 21.03
C GLU A 34 -0.72 -4.10 21.77
N ALA A 35 0.02 -3.79 22.83
CA ALA A 35 -0.17 -2.56 23.60
C ALA A 35 0.15 -1.33 22.75
N ALA A 36 1.25 -1.37 21.99
CA ALA A 36 1.62 -0.32 21.05
C ALA A 36 0.57 -0.12 19.97
N SER A 37 0.09 -1.22 19.35
CA SER A 37 -0.97 -1.20 18.33
C SER A 37 -2.26 -0.59 18.90
N ASN A 38 -2.69 -1.01 20.10
CA ASN A 38 -3.89 -0.49 20.75
C ASN A 38 -3.74 0.98 21.13
N PHE A 39 -2.58 1.40 21.61
CA PHE A 39 -2.28 2.80 21.90
C PHE A 39 -2.40 3.66 20.61
N GLY A 40 -1.81 3.22 19.52
CA GLY A 40 -1.94 3.87 18.22
C GLY A 40 -3.40 4.00 17.77
N ALA A 41 -4.18 2.92 17.93
CA ALA A 41 -5.60 2.93 17.61
C ALA A 41 -6.38 3.97 18.45
N ALA A 42 -6.19 3.97 19.76
CA ALA A 42 -6.87 4.91 20.67
C ALA A 42 -6.50 6.36 20.35
N LEU A 43 -5.21 6.63 20.09
CA LEU A 43 -4.74 7.97 19.74
C LEU A 43 -5.35 8.47 18.44
N PHE A 44 -5.24 7.69 17.37
CA PHE A 44 -5.75 8.12 16.05
C PHE A 44 -7.27 8.05 15.96
N GLY A 45 -7.92 7.11 16.63
CA GLY A 45 -9.37 7.06 16.76
C GLY A 45 -9.95 8.30 17.47
N THR A 46 -9.18 8.87 18.41
CA THR A 46 -9.59 10.11 19.13
C THR A 46 -9.27 11.37 18.33
N VAL A 47 -8.05 11.49 17.77
CA VAL A 47 -7.57 12.70 17.11
C VAL A 47 -8.01 12.76 15.64
N GLY A 48 -7.96 11.63 14.93
CA GLY A 48 -8.18 11.53 13.50
C GLY A 48 -9.50 12.15 13.02
N PRO A 49 -10.66 11.84 13.65
CA PRO A 49 -11.95 12.44 13.28
C PRO A 49 -12.00 13.96 13.39
N ARG A 50 -11.11 14.57 14.17
CA ARG A 50 -11.01 16.04 14.35
C ARG A 50 -10.09 16.71 13.35
N LEU A 51 -9.30 15.95 12.61
CA LEU A 51 -8.37 16.48 11.59
C LEU A 51 -9.14 16.88 10.32
N GLY A 52 -8.62 17.89 9.60
CA GLY A 52 -9.18 18.30 8.31
C GLY A 52 -9.20 17.19 7.26
N LEU A 53 -8.33 16.19 7.38
CA LEU A 53 -8.30 14.98 6.55
C LEU A 53 -9.56 14.11 6.70
N ASN A 54 -10.26 14.20 7.83
CA ASN A 54 -11.48 13.42 8.05
C ASN A 54 -12.56 13.71 7.01
N ARG A 55 -12.59 14.93 6.45
CA ARG A 55 -13.51 15.26 5.33
C ARG A 55 -13.22 14.40 4.09
N ILE A 56 -11.96 14.03 3.86
CA ILE A 56 -11.59 13.15 2.74
C ILE A 56 -12.04 11.73 3.05
N VAL A 57 -11.81 11.24 4.28
CA VAL A 57 -12.26 9.91 4.73
C VAL A 57 -13.77 9.77 4.55
N THR A 58 -14.54 10.68 5.14
CA THR A 58 -16.01 10.69 5.05
C THR A 58 -16.47 10.71 3.59
N ARG A 59 -15.89 11.62 2.78
CA ARG A 59 -16.29 11.75 1.37
C ARG A 59 -15.97 10.53 0.54
N ASN A 60 -14.82 9.89 0.76
CA ASN A 60 -14.45 8.65 0.09
C ASN A 60 -15.46 7.53 0.41
N ILE A 61 -15.83 7.37 1.68
CA ILE A 61 -16.79 6.35 2.13
C ILE A 61 -18.19 6.63 1.53
N GLU A 62 -18.64 7.89 1.49
CA GLU A 62 -19.88 8.27 0.82
C GLU A 62 -19.90 7.94 -0.67
N ILE A 63 -18.78 8.15 -1.35
CA ILE A 63 -18.64 7.83 -2.77
C ILE A 63 -18.69 6.33 -3.00
N ALA A 64 -17.99 5.55 -2.17
CA ALA A 64 -17.91 4.09 -2.30
C ALA A 64 -19.22 3.39 -1.90
N PHE A 65 -19.91 3.90 -0.88
CA PHE A 65 -21.09 3.29 -0.29
C PHE A 65 -22.27 4.28 -0.21
N PRO A 66 -22.79 4.77 -1.36
CA PRO A 66 -23.81 5.82 -1.36
C PRO A 66 -25.13 5.41 -0.69
N ASN A 67 -25.48 4.13 -0.74
CA ASN A 67 -26.72 3.58 -0.20
C ASN A 67 -26.58 2.99 1.20
N MET A 68 -25.38 3.05 1.80
CA MET A 68 -25.13 2.56 3.16
C MET A 68 -25.70 3.56 4.19
N ASP A 69 -26.17 3.03 5.30
CA ASP A 69 -26.65 3.84 6.41
C ASP A 69 -25.59 4.86 6.88
N PRO A 70 -25.95 6.12 7.16
CA PRO A 70 -25.02 7.15 7.62
C PRO A 70 -24.24 6.77 8.89
N ALA A 71 -24.88 6.10 9.86
CA ALA A 71 -24.24 5.68 11.10
C ALA A 71 -23.18 4.58 10.81
N GLU A 72 -23.47 3.67 9.89
CA GLU A 72 -22.53 2.66 9.46
C GLU A 72 -21.31 3.27 8.75
N ARG A 73 -21.53 4.26 7.84
CA ARG A 73 -20.43 5.01 7.21
C ARG A 73 -19.56 5.72 8.25
N GLN A 74 -20.18 6.29 9.29
CA GLN A 74 -19.44 6.94 10.38
C GLN A 74 -18.63 5.92 11.18
N ARG A 75 -19.19 4.73 11.45
CA ARG A 75 -18.51 3.62 12.13
C ARG A 75 -17.27 3.16 11.34
N ILE A 76 -17.40 2.99 10.02
CA ILE A 76 -16.27 2.65 9.14
C ILE A 76 -15.20 3.74 9.20
N GLY A 77 -15.58 5.00 9.13
CA GLY A 77 -14.65 6.13 9.21
C GLY A 77 -13.87 6.16 10.54
N GLN A 78 -14.56 5.94 11.65
CA GLN A 78 -13.95 5.85 12.98
C GLN A 78 -12.96 4.67 13.05
N ALA A 79 -13.39 3.48 12.65
CA ALA A 79 -12.56 2.28 12.65
C ALA A 79 -11.34 2.41 11.72
N SER A 80 -11.49 3.10 10.59
CA SER A 80 -10.39 3.38 9.66
C SER A 80 -9.29 4.25 10.30
N TRP A 81 -9.65 5.25 11.12
CA TRP A 81 -8.68 6.01 11.90
C TRP A 81 -7.95 5.16 12.93
N GLU A 82 -8.66 4.25 13.60
CA GLU A 82 -8.05 3.30 14.55
C GLU A 82 -7.08 2.37 13.83
N HIS A 83 -7.45 1.84 12.65
CA HIS A 83 -6.55 1.03 11.83
C HIS A 83 -5.29 1.79 11.39
N LEU A 84 -5.44 3.04 10.98
CA LEU A 84 -4.30 3.89 10.62
C LEU A 84 -3.36 4.10 11.81
N GLY A 85 -3.91 4.31 13.00
CA GLY A 85 -3.14 4.45 14.23
C GLY A 85 -2.41 3.17 14.62
N ARG A 86 -3.07 2.00 14.51
CA ARG A 86 -2.42 0.70 14.69
C ARG A 86 -1.22 0.56 13.78
N MET A 87 -1.41 0.79 12.49
CA MET A 87 -0.37 0.68 11.49
C MET A 87 0.80 1.64 11.77
N ALA A 88 0.52 2.89 12.18
CA ALA A 88 1.55 3.88 12.50
C ALA A 88 2.44 3.42 13.68
N ALA A 89 1.84 2.84 14.73
CA ALA A 89 2.59 2.27 15.86
C ALA A 89 3.37 1.02 15.44
N GLU A 90 2.75 0.10 14.72
CA GLU A 90 3.33 -1.15 14.23
C GLU A 90 4.49 -0.93 13.26
N PHE A 91 4.47 0.17 12.49
CA PHE A 91 5.56 0.53 11.59
C PHE A 91 6.89 0.71 12.32
N THR A 92 6.86 1.12 13.59
CA THR A 92 8.07 1.23 14.41
C THR A 92 8.65 -0.12 14.82
N MET A 93 7.90 -1.22 14.63
CA MET A 93 8.20 -2.58 15.12
C MET A 93 8.13 -3.64 14.01
N LEU A 94 8.34 -3.26 12.74
CA LEU A 94 8.23 -4.20 11.61
C LEU A 94 9.18 -5.41 11.75
N ASP A 95 10.32 -5.24 12.41
CA ASP A 95 11.23 -6.31 12.78
C ASP A 95 10.62 -7.39 13.70
N ARG A 96 9.54 -7.06 14.43
CA ARG A 96 8.78 -7.99 15.28
C ARG A 96 7.54 -8.56 14.59
N LEU A 97 7.24 -8.10 13.38
CA LEU A 97 6.07 -8.47 12.56
C LEU A 97 6.55 -9.19 11.29
N THR A 98 7.10 -10.37 11.46
CA THR A 98 7.59 -11.23 10.39
C THR A 98 6.87 -12.58 10.43
N PRO A 99 6.87 -13.39 9.35
CA PRO A 99 6.34 -14.74 9.39
C PRO A 99 6.96 -15.59 10.52
N ALA A 100 8.27 -15.49 10.73
CA ALA A 100 8.98 -16.19 11.79
C ALA A 100 8.49 -15.82 13.22
N SER A 101 7.88 -14.66 13.41
CA SER A 101 7.31 -14.26 14.71
C SER A 101 6.01 -15.01 15.07
N GLY A 102 5.44 -15.80 14.15
CA GLY A 102 4.14 -16.46 14.30
C GLY A 102 2.94 -15.49 14.28
N ARG A 103 3.16 -14.23 13.86
CA ARG A 103 2.12 -13.19 13.76
C ARG A 103 1.52 -13.06 12.37
N ILE A 104 2.17 -13.66 11.37
CA ILE A 104 1.75 -13.59 9.97
C ILE A 104 1.45 -15.01 9.48
N GLU A 105 0.21 -15.25 9.15
CA GLU A 105 -0.23 -16.42 8.38
C GLU A 105 -0.15 -16.06 6.89
N VAL A 106 0.51 -16.88 6.08
CA VAL A 106 0.60 -16.68 4.63
C VAL A 106 -0.17 -17.80 3.93
N VAL A 107 -1.26 -17.44 3.27
CA VAL A 107 -2.08 -18.32 2.44
C VAL A 107 -1.68 -18.15 0.98
N GLY A 108 -1.49 -19.25 0.25
CA GLY A 108 -1.04 -19.21 -1.16
C GLY A 108 0.45 -18.84 -1.31
N GLY A 109 1.24 -18.88 -0.23
CA GLY A 109 2.67 -18.52 -0.26
C GLY A 109 3.52 -19.43 -1.14
N GLU A 110 3.04 -20.64 -1.47
CA GLU A 110 3.66 -21.55 -2.45
C GLU A 110 3.82 -20.89 -3.82
N ARG A 111 2.89 -20.03 -4.24
CA ARG A 111 2.96 -19.29 -5.52
C ARG A 111 4.17 -18.36 -5.58
N LEU A 112 4.50 -17.69 -4.48
CA LEU A 112 5.71 -16.85 -4.43
C LEU A 112 6.97 -17.69 -4.49
N ARG A 113 7.00 -18.84 -3.80
CA ARG A 113 8.15 -19.77 -3.82
C ARG A 113 8.33 -20.43 -5.20
N GLU A 114 7.25 -20.75 -5.90
CA GLU A 114 7.29 -21.24 -7.27
C GLU A 114 7.89 -20.20 -8.22
N ILE A 115 7.40 -18.94 -8.15
CA ILE A 115 7.95 -17.83 -8.94
C ILE A 115 9.45 -17.66 -8.67
N ALA A 116 9.87 -17.74 -7.40
CA ALA A 116 11.26 -17.61 -7.00
C ALA A 116 12.12 -18.77 -7.54
N ARG A 117 11.63 -20.02 -7.42
CA ARG A 117 12.32 -21.23 -7.88
C ARG A 117 12.47 -21.26 -9.40
N ASP A 118 11.40 -20.91 -10.12
CA ASP A 118 11.35 -20.95 -11.58
C ASP A 118 12.09 -19.76 -12.22
N ASN A 119 12.57 -18.82 -11.40
CA ASN A 119 13.26 -17.59 -11.82
C ASN A 119 12.44 -16.78 -12.85
N ILE A 120 11.13 -16.78 -12.70
CA ILE A 120 10.19 -16.06 -13.55
C ILE A 120 9.86 -14.73 -12.85
N SER A 121 9.91 -13.61 -13.58
CA SER A 121 9.47 -12.35 -13.03
C SER A 121 7.94 -12.26 -12.95
N ALA A 122 7.43 -11.74 -11.82
CA ALA A 122 6.02 -11.47 -11.63
C ALA A 122 5.78 -10.01 -11.24
N VAL A 123 4.60 -9.52 -11.54
CA VAL A 123 4.09 -8.24 -11.08
C VAL A 123 3.12 -8.52 -9.94
N LEU A 124 3.52 -8.19 -8.73
CA LEU A 124 2.68 -8.30 -7.54
C LEU A 124 1.89 -7.01 -7.38
N ILE A 125 0.57 -7.11 -7.21
CA ILE A 125 -0.29 -5.94 -7.02
C ILE A 125 -1.09 -6.05 -5.73
N SER A 126 -1.32 -4.92 -5.10
CA SER A 126 -2.18 -4.81 -3.92
C SER A 126 -2.77 -3.41 -3.77
N GLY A 127 -3.50 -3.19 -2.68
CA GLY A 127 -3.94 -1.90 -2.17
C GLY A 127 -3.38 -1.61 -0.79
N HIS A 128 -3.63 -0.41 -0.29
CA HIS A 128 -3.27 0.01 1.06
C HIS A 128 -4.28 -0.57 2.08
N PHE A 129 -4.29 -1.90 2.23
CA PHE A 129 -5.15 -2.63 3.17
C PHE A 129 -4.43 -2.85 4.48
N SER A 130 -5.14 -2.71 5.60
CA SER A 130 -4.63 -3.05 6.93
C SER A 130 -3.20 -2.52 7.16
N ASN A 131 -2.29 -3.36 7.63
CA ASN A 131 -0.86 -3.04 7.64
C ASN A 131 -0.19 -3.63 6.38
N PHE A 132 -0.24 -2.91 5.27
CA PHE A 132 0.29 -3.36 3.97
C PHE A 132 1.81 -3.62 3.97
N GLU A 133 2.57 -3.09 4.94
CA GLU A 133 4.01 -3.37 5.09
C GLU A 133 4.28 -4.88 5.33
N ILE A 134 3.32 -5.57 5.93
CA ILE A 134 3.40 -7.01 6.22
C ILE A 134 3.53 -7.87 4.95
N MET A 135 2.96 -7.42 3.83
CA MET A 135 3.08 -8.16 2.57
C MET A 135 4.53 -8.23 2.08
N ALA A 136 5.30 -7.16 2.27
CA ALA A 136 6.71 -7.16 1.90
C ALA A 136 7.52 -8.17 2.74
N ALA A 137 7.18 -8.36 4.03
CA ALA A 137 7.79 -9.40 4.86
C ALA A 137 7.49 -10.82 4.34
N ALA A 138 6.23 -11.07 3.89
CA ALA A 138 5.87 -12.35 3.28
C ALA A 138 6.58 -12.60 1.94
N ILE A 139 6.78 -11.56 1.13
CA ILE A 139 7.57 -11.65 -0.12
C ILE A 139 9.01 -12.04 0.18
N VAL A 140 9.65 -11.38 1.15
CA VAL A 140 11.03 -11.66 1.55
C VAL A 140 11.17 -13.09 2.08
N ASP A 141 10.25 -13.53 2.94
CA ASP A 141 10.24 -14.87 3.54
C ASP A 141 10.12 -15.99 2.49
N SER A 142 9.48 -15.73 1.36
CA SER A 142 9.36 -16.66 0.24
C SER A 142 10.66 -16.87 -0.56
N GLY A 143 11.68 -16.04 -0.33
CA GLY A 143 12.92 -16.02 -1.11
C GLY A 143 12.81 -15.31 -2.46
N LEU A 144 11.66 -14.72 -2.77
CA LEU A 144 11.44 -14.03 -4.04
C LEU A 144 12.22 -12.70 -4.10
N ARG A 145 13.09 -12.56 -5.10
CA ARG A 145 13.74 -11.28 -5.41
C ARG A 145 12.72 -10.32 -5.98
N CYS A 146 12.34 -9.31 -5.22
CA CYS A 146 11.27 -8.40 -5.59
C CYS A 146 11.62 -6.93 -5.31
N GLN A 147 11.46 -6.08 -6.32
CA GLN A 147 11.56 -4.64 -6.20
C GLN A 147 10.30 -4.08 -5.53
N ILE A 148 10.42 -3.56 -4.34
CA ILE A 148 9.30 -2.91 -3.64
C ILE A 148 9.23 -1.45 -4.09
N THR A 149 8.16 -1.11 -4.82
CA THR A 149 7.97 0.27 -5.27
C THR A 149 7.45 1.14 -4.13
N TYR A 150 8.02 2.32 -4.00
CA TYR A 150 7.56 3.27 -3.00
C TYR A 150 7.73 4.71 -3.48
N ARG A 151 7.03 5.64 -2.85
CA ARG A 151 7.28 7.07 -3.02
C ARG A 151 8.20 7.53 -1.90
N ALA A 152 9.36 8.05 -2.25
CA ALA A 152 10.28 8.66 -1.29
C ALA A 152 9.58 9.80 -0.52
N ALA A 153 9.82 9.87 0.79
CA ALA A 153 9.29 10.93 1.61
C ALA A 153 9.95 12.28 1.24
N ASN A 154 9.20 13.37 1.40
CA ASN A 154 9.74 14.70 1.11
C ASN A 154 10.90 15.08 2.05
N ASN A 155 10.86 14.63 3.30
CA ASN A 155 11.93 14.74 4.28
C ASN A 155 12.94 13.60 4.08
N PRO A 156 14.17 13.84 3.59
CA PRO A 156 15.14 12.77 3.30
C PRO A 156 15.60 12.02 4.56
N HIS A 157 15.58 12.67 5.72
CA HIS A 157 15.91 12.03 6.98
C HIS A 157 14.80 11.04 7.40
N PHE A 158 13.54 11.39 7.15
CA PHE A 158 12.41 10.49 7.40
C PHE A 158 12.39 9.32 6.40
N ASP A 159 12.69 9.60 5.12
CA ASP A 159 12.83 8.57 4.09
C ASP A 159 13.88 7.51 4.48
N ALA A 160 15.02 7.96 5.01
CA ALA A 160 16.05 7.06 5.52
C ALA A 160 15.55 6.14 6.67
N ARG A 161 14.58 6.60 7.50
CA ARG A 161 13.95 5.77 8.54
C ARG A 161 13.02 4.72 7.94
N ILE A 162 12.23 5.11 6.93
CA ILE A 162 11.37 4.17 6.20
C ILE A 162 12.21 3.04 5.58
N VAL A 163 13.28 3.39 4.86
CA VAL A 163 14.19 2.41 4.25
C VAL A 163 14.83 1.52 5.31
N ARG A 164 15.29 2.10 6.43
CA ARG A 164 15.88 1.33 7.54
C ARG A 164 14.87 0.36 8.15
N ALA A 165 13.63 0.82 8.42
CA ALA A 165 12.58 -0.03 8.96
C ALA A 165 12.27 -1.22 8.06
N ARG A 166 12.21 -1.01 6.74
CA ARG A 166 11.99 -2.09 5.77
C ARG A 166 13.18 -3.03 5.66
N ARG A 167 14.41 -2.51 5.74
CA ARG A 167 15.62 -3.34 5.76
C ARG A 167 15.71 -4.23 6.98
N SER A 168 15.15 -3.83 8.12
CA SER A 168 15.23 -4.61 9.37
C SER A 168 14.52 -5.97 9.29
N TYR A 169 13.60 -6.15 8.33
CA TYR A 169 12.93 -7.42 8.07
C TYR A 169 13.25 -8.01 6.68
N GLY A 170 14.33 -7.53 6.04
CA GLY A 170 14.92 -8.18 4.88
C GLY A 170 14.63 -7.55 3.52
N VAL A 171 13.87 -6.46 3.42
CA VAL A 171 13.67 -5.76 2.14
C VAL A 171 14.96 -5.06 1.75
N THR A 172 15.57 -5.47 0.66
CA THR A 172 16.83 -4.93 0.15
C THR A 172 16.69 -4.21 -1.19
N LEU A 173 15.65 -4.53 -1.95
CA LEU A 173 15.40 -3.99 -3.29
C LEU A 173 14.27 -2.95 -3.23
N PHE A 174 14.62 -1.70 -3.55
CA PHE A 174 13.68 -0.58 -3.56
C PHE A 174 13.72 0.11 -4.91
N SER A 175 12.53 0.46 -5.44
CA SER A 175 12.43 1.27 -6.64
C SER A 175 11.55 2.49 -6.35
N PRO A 176 12.11 3.72 -6.40
CA PRO A 176 11.32 4.93 -6.24
C PRO A 176 10.36 5.10 -7.41
N LYS A 177 9.13 5.54 -7.14
CA LYS A 177 8.13 5.84 -8.17
C LYS A 177 8.57 7.06 -8.99
N GLY A 178 8.55 6.96 -10.32
CA GLY A 178 8.86 8.04 -11.25
C GLY A 178 9.05 7.52 -12.68
N VAL A 179 9.30 8.42 -13.64
CA VAL A 179 9.52 8.05 -15.06
C VAL A 179 10.77 7.17 -15.20
N ASP A 180 11.83 7.52 -14.49
CA ASP A 180 13.07 6.73 -14.46
C ASP A 180 12.84 5.38 -13.78
N GLY A 181 12.01 5.33 -12.73
CA GLY A 181 11.66 4.11 -12.02
C GLY A 181 10.98 3.04 -12.88
N SER A 182 10.16 3.44 -13.85
CA SER A 182 9.51 2.46 -14.76
C SER A 182 10.51 1.72 -15.64
N ARG A 183 11.58 2.40 -16.08
CA ARG A 183 12.65 1.80 -16.88
C ARG A 183 13.49 0.85 -16.04
N GLU A 184 13.84 1.27 -14.83
CA GLU A 184 14.59 0.45 -13.87
C GLU A 184 13.82 -0.82 -13.50
N LEU A 185 12.49 -0.73 -13.28
CA LEU A 185 11.64 -1.87 -12.99
C LEU A 185 11.59 -2.88 -14.15
N LEU A 186 11.51 -2.39 -15.39
CA LEU A 186 11.58 -3.28 -16.57
C LEU A 186 12.94 -3.97 -16.68
N GLN A 187 14.03 -3.27 -16.37
CA GLN A 187 15.35 -3.89 -16.33
C GLN A 187 15.46 -4.91 -15.21
N ALA A 188 14.86 -4.66 -14.05
CA ALA A 188 14.79 -5.61 -12.95
C ALA A 188 14.03 -6.89 -13.35
N MET A 189 12.88 -6.74 -14.02
CA MET A 189 12.12 -7.89 -14.54
C MET A 189 12.92 -8.69 -15.58
N ASN A 190 13.69 -8.03 -16.45
CA ASN A 190 14.56 -8.71 -17.42
C ASN A 190 15.71 -9.49 -16.74
N ARG A 191 16.04 -9.15 -15.47
CA ARG A 191 17.00 -9.94 -14.65
C ARG A 191 16.31 -11.04 -13.83
N GLY A 192 15.03 -11.34 -14.06
CA GLY A 192 14.24 -12.31 -13.30
C GLY A 192 13.75 -11.80 -11.95
N GLU A 193 13.89 -10.50 -11.65
CA GLU A 193 13.35 -9.92 -10.42
C GLU A 193 11.85 -9.62 -10.60
N SER A 194 11.06 -9.88 -9.58
CA SER A 194 9.65 -9.46 -9.53
C SER A 194 9.52 -8.00 -9.11
N VAL A 195 8.36 -7.42 -9.29
CA VAL A 195 8.06 -6.03 -8.90
C VAL A 195 6.74 -5.97 -8.13
N ALA A 196 6.68 -5.20 -7.05
CA ALA A 196 5.48 -5.07 -6.23
C ALA A 196 4.96 -3.63 -6.21
N PHE A 197 3.63 -3.49 -6.37
CA PHE A 197 2.93 -2.22 -6.41
C PHE A 197 1.72 -2.19 -5.48
N LEU A 198 1.50 -1.03 -4.85
CA LEU A 198 0.20 -0.63 -4.36
C LEU A 198 -0.45 0.25 -5.41
N ASN A 199 -1.59 -0.20 -5.98
CA ASN A 199 -2.17 0.38 -7.20
C ASN A 199 -3.56 1.01 -6.99
N ASP A 200 -3.90 1.35 -5.77
CA ASP A 200 -5.21 1.82 -5.35
C ASP A 200 -5.32 3.34 -5.12
N GLN A 201 -4.25 4.08 -5.33
CA GLN A 201 -4.26 5.54 -5.24
C GLN A 201 -4.53 6.20 -6.60
N LYS A 202 -5.09 7.43 -6.58
CA LYS A 202 -5.27 8.22 -7.79
C LYS A 202 -3.93 8.50 -8.46
N PHE A 203 -3.86 8.25 -9.75
CA PHE A 203 -2.70 8.57 -10.57
C PHE A 203 -3.11 9.51 -11.70
N ALA A 204 -2.63 10.75 -11.69
CA ALA A 204 -3.08 11.79 -12.61
C ALA A 204 -2.90 11.43 -14.09
N ASP A 205 -1.80 10.75 -14.42
CA ASP A 205 -1.46 10.29 -15.78
C ASP A 205 -1.97 8.86 -16.04
N GLY A 206 -2.87 8.36 -15.19
CA GLY A 206 -3.49 7.05 -15.36
C GLY A 206 -4.64 7.06 -16.35
N ILE A 207 -5.20 5.87 -16.62
CA ILE A 207 -6.41 5.76 -17.43
C ILE A 207 -7.66 5.79 -16.56
N ALA A 208 -8.74 6.25 -17.15
CA ALA A 208 -10.08 6.19 -16.56
C ALA A 208 -10.53 4.73 -16.46
N ALA A 209 -10.77 4.25 -15.25
CA ALA A 209 -11.25 2.88 -15.01
C ALA A 209 -12.32 2.88 -13.91
N PRO A 210 -13.27 1.94 -13.92
CA PRO A 210 -14.31 1.86 -12.90
C PRO A 210 -13.71 1.49 -11.54
N PHE A 211 -14.26 2.12 -10.48
CA PHE A 211 -13.97 1.80 -9.09
C PHE A 211 -15.16 2.26 -8.23
N PHE A 212 -15.85 1.33 -7.59
CA PHE A 212 -17.14 1.54 -6.90
C PHE A 212 -18.19 2.21 -7.81
N GLY A 213 -18.31 1.72 -9.05
CA GLY A 213 -19.25 2.22 -10.04
C GLY A 213 -18.98 3.65 -10.55
N ARG A 214 -17.83 4.24 -10.21
CA ARG A 214 -17.40 5.57 -10.65
C ARG A 214 -16.05 5.52 -11.33
N ILE A 215 -15.77 6.48 -12.18
CA ILE A 215 -14.48 6.60 -12.84
C ILE A 215 -13.41 7.06 -11.85
N ALA A 216 -12.30 6.34 -11.82
CA ALA A 216 -11.11 6.69 -11.06
C ALA A 216 -9.86 6.51 -11.96
N TYR A 217 -8.99 7.52 -11.95
CA TYR A 217 -7.73 7.42 -12.70
C TYR A 217 -6.75 6.48 -12.01
N THR A 218 -6.34 5.45 -12.73
CA THR A 218 -5.54 4.35 -12.20
C THR A 218 -4.25 4.17 -12.97
N ALA A 219 -3.15 3.95 -12.26
CA ALA A 219 -1.84 3.71 -12.87
C ALA A 219 -1.84 2.45 -13.73
N VAL A 220 -1.25 2.56 -14.92
CA VAL A 220 -1.21 1.48 -15.92
C VAL A 220 0.05 0.62 -15.83
N SER A 221 1.08 1.08 -15.09
CA SER A 221 2.41 0.45 -15.10
C SER A 221 2.39 -1.03 -14.72
N PRO A 222 1.70 -1.48 -13.66
CA PRO A 222 1.66 -2.90 -13.30
C PRO A 222 1.08 -3.77 -14.44
N THR A 223 -0.11 -3.40 -14.95
CA THR A 223 -0.77 -4.12 -16.03
C THR A 223 0.06 -4.11 -17.32
N ARG A 224 0.65 -2.96 -17.66
CA ARG A 224 1.52 -2.83 -18.84
C ARG A 224 2.77 -3.71 -18.75
N MET A 225 3.37 -3.83 -17.56
CA MET A 225 4.52 -4.69 -17.32
C MET A 225 4.14 -6.16 -17.44
N ALA A 226 3.02 -6.57 -16.87
CA ALA A 226 2.52 -7.93 -16.98
C ALA A 226 2.12 -8.32 -18.42
N LEU A 227 1.62 -7.37 -19.23
CA LEU A 227 1.30 -7.61 -20.63
C LEU A 227 2.53 -7.72 -21.56
N ARG A 228 3.69 -7.19 -21.16
CA ARG A 228 4.91 -7.17 -22.00
C ARG A 228 5.68 -8.49 -22.07
N GLY A 229 5.51 -9.37 -21.10
CA GLY A 229 6.20 -10.65 -21.01
C GLY A 229 5.21 -11.78 -20.73
N ASP A 230 5.71 -12.94 -20.34
CA ASP A 230 4.89 -13.97 -19.71
C ASP A 230 4.55 -13.61 -18.26
N GLY A 231 4.55 -12.28 -18.01
CA GLY A 231 4.45 -11.70 -16.68
C GLY A 231 3.14 -12.06 -16.01
N ARG A 232 3.27 -12.79 -14.89
CA ARG A 232 2.14 -13.11 -14.03
C ARG A 232 1.74 -11.87 -13.25
N LEU A 233 0.49 -11.46 -13.33
CA LEU A 233 -0.09 -10.40 -12.51
C LEU A 233 -0.70 -11.04 -11.26
N VAL A 234 0.01 -11.01 -10.14
CA VAL A 234 -0.35 -11.74 -8.91
C VAL A 234 -0.90 -10.78 -7.86
N PRO A 235 -2.18 -10.85 -7.55
CA PRO A 235 -2.76 -10.04 -6.50
C PRO A 235 -2.36 -10.54 -5.12
N MET A 236 -2.11 -9.61 -4.21
CA MET A 236 -1.89 -9.89 -2.79
C MET A 236 -2.82 -9.03 -1.93
N SER A 237 -3.24 -9.57 -0.81
CA SER A 237 -3.97 -8.80 0.20
C SER A 237 -3.47 -9.13 1.59
N VAL A 238 -3.70 -8.22 2.52
CA VAL A 238 -3.44 -8.42 3.94
C VAL A 238 -4.66 -7.98 4.73
N GLN A 239 -5.00 -8.75 5.75
CA GLN A 239 -6.07 -8.44 6.70
C GLN A 239 -5.59 -8.67 8.13
N ARG A 240 -6.07 -7.87 9.05
CA ARG A 240 -5.85 -8.09 10.48
C ARG A 240 -6.81 -9.17 10.97
N THR A 241 -6.31 -10.18 11.69
CA THR A 241 -7.13 -11.25 12.25
C THR A 241 -7.51 -10.96 13.70
N LYS A 242 -6.52 -10.79 14.57
CA LYS A 242 -6.74 -10.46 16.00
C LYS A 242 -5.52 -9.71 16.55
N GLY A 243 -5.74 -8.54 17.18
CA GLY A 243 -4.64 -7.73 17.71
C GLY A 243 -3.64 -7.37 16.61
N ALA A 244 -2.34 -7.59 16.86
CA ALA A 244 -1.28 -7.41 15.86
C ALA A 244 -0.91 -8.72 15.16
N ARG A 245 -1.92 -9.47 14.70
CA ARG A 245 -1.79 -10.69 13.89
C ARG A 245 -2.47 -10.49 12.56
N PHE A 246 -1.88 -11.06 11.51
CA PHE A 246 -2.27 -10.78 10.13
C PHE A 246 -2.37 -12.07 9.32
N ARG A 247 -3.23 -12.02 8.31
CA ARG A 247 -3.26 -13.01 7.24
C ARG A 247 -2.92 -12.32 5.93
N VAL A 248 -1.84 -12.74 5.31
CA VAL A 248 -1.47 -12.37 3.94
C VAL A 248 -2.00 -13.44 3.01
N VAL A 249 -2.70 -13.03 1.97
CA VAL A 249 -3.19 -13.95 0.93
C VAL A 249 -2.51 -13.61 -0.38
N VAL A 250 -1.84 -14.58 -0.97
CA VAL A 250 -1.34 -14.54 -2.34
C VAL A 250 -2.38 -15.21 -3.22
N HIS A 251 -3.10 -14.41 -3.99
CA HIS A 251 -4.23 -14.89 -4.81
C HIS A 251 -3.74 -15.54 -6.11
N GLU A 252 -4.66 -16.21 -6.81
CA GLU A 252 -4.42 -16.70 -8.16
C GLU A 252 -4.07 -15.52 -9.09
N PRO A 253 -3.16 -15.72 -10.04
CA PRO A 253 -2.82 -14.69 -11.02
C PRO A 253 -4.04 -14.22 -11.80
N ILE A 254 -4.14 -12.91 -12.01
CA ILE A 254 -5.13 -12.33 -12.92
C ILE A 254 -4.72 -12.70 -14.35
N VAL A 255 -5.63 -13.38 -15.05
CA VAL A 255 -5.46 -13.70 -16.46
C VAL A 255 -5.75 -12.43 -17.28
N LEU A 256 -4.71 -11.93 -17.96
CA LEU A 256 -4.83 -10.77 -18.83
C LEU A 256 -5.13 -11.23 -20.25
N GLU A 257 -6.19 -10.69 -20.84
CA GLU A 257 -6.53 -10.93 -22.24
C GLU A 257 -5.47 -10.29 -23.15
N ARG A 258 -5.23 -10.94 -24.29
CA ARG A 258 -4.30 -10.50 -25.34
C ARG A 258 -4.99 -10.63 -26.72
N THR A 259 -5.93 -9.72 -26.97
CA THR A 259 -6.74 -9.72 -28.20
C THR A 259 -5.98 -9.16 -29.40
N GLY A 260 -4.83 -8.51 -29.18
CA GLY A 260 -4.09 -7.75 -30.19
C GLY A 260 -4.39 -6.25 -30.14
N ASP A 261 -5.53 -5.84 -29.59
CA ASP A 261 -5.79 -4.43 -29.27
C ASP A 261 -5.14 -4.08 -27.92
N ARG A 262 -3.90 -3.62 -27.97
CA ARG A 262 -3.12 -3.26 -26.78
C ARG A 262 -3.80 -2.23 -25.87
N LYS A 263 -4.63 -1.36 -26.42
CA LYS A 263 -5.32 -0.33 -25.63
C LYS A 263 -6.50 -0.94 -24.88
N ALA A 264 -7.27 -1.79 -25.55
CA ALA A 264 -8.38 -2.51 -24.95
C ALA A 264 -7.87 -3.49 -23.87
N ASP A 265 -6.85 -4.29 -24.18
CA ASP A 265 -6.23 -5.25 -23.25
C ASP A 265 -5.72 -4.55 -21.96
N LEU A 266 -5.05 -3.41 -22.14
CA LEU A 266 -4.55 -2.60 -21.02
C LEU A 266 -5.71 -2.06 -20.16
N ALA A 267 -6.77 -1.55 -20.78
CA ALA A 267 -7.93 -1.03 -20.08
C ALA A 267 -8.66 -2.13 -19.29
N ALA A 268 -8.86 -3.29 -19.92
CA ALA A 268 -9.46 -4.47 -19.30
C ALA A 268 -8.66 -4.94 -18.07
N GLY A 269 -7.35 -5.07 -18.21
CA GLY A 269 -6.48 -5.49 -17.10
C GLY A 269 -6.43 -4.48 -15.95
N VAL A 270 -6.46 -3.17 -16.23
CA VAL A 270 -6.57 -2.15 -15.17
C VAL A 270 -7.93 -2.21 -14.47
N ALA A 271 -9.01 -2.49 -15.21
CA ALA A 271 -10.33 -2.68 -14.60
C ALA A 271 -10.35 -3.93 -13.68
N GLN A 272 -9.71 -5.04 -14.08
CA GLN A 272 -9.57 -6.23 -13.24
C GLN A 272 -8.79 -5.95 -11.95
N VAL A 273 -7.70 -5.16 -12.02
CA VAL A 273 -6.94 -4.72 -10.83
C VAL A 273 -7.83 -3.88 -9.90
N ASN A 274 -8.59 -2.93 -10.45
CA ASN A 274 -9.51 -2.13 -9.65
C ASN A 274 -10.62 -3.00 -9.02
N ALA A 275 -11.16 -3.96 -9.75
CA ALA A 275 -12.17 -4.88 -9.24
C ALA A 275 -11.63 -5.74 -8.08
N PHE A 276 -10.39 -6.22 -8.18
CA PHE A 276 -9.74 -6.92 -7.08
C PHE A 276 -9.64 -6.04 -5.83
N VAL A 277 -9.15 -4.80 -5.97
CA VAL A 277 -9.04 -3.86 -4.85
C VAL A 277 -10.41 -3.55 -4.26
N GLU A 278 -11.40 -3.26 -5.11
CA GLU A 278 -12.78 -2.97 -4.69
C GLU A 278 -13.38 -4.13 -3.88
N ALA A 279 -13.20 -5.37 -4.32
CA ALA A 279 -13.68 -6.55 -3.61
C ALA A 279 -13.10 -6.64 -2.19
N ARG A 280 -11.80 -6.38 -2.04
CA ARG A 280 -11.15 -6.39 -0.70
C ARG A 280 -11.65 -5.26 0.19
N VAL A 281 -11.82 -4.06 -0.38
CA VAL A 281 -12.39 -2.92 0.37
C VAL A 281 -13.83 -3.20 0.80
N ARG A 282 -14.63 -3.87 -0.02
CA ARG A 282 -16.02 -4.26 0.35
C ARG A 282 -16.07 -5.29 1.47
N GLU A 283 -15.13 -6.21 1.52
CA GLU A 283 -15.04 -7.22 2.58
C GLU A 283 -14.67 -6.61 3.94
N ARG A 284 -13.73 -5.65 3.94
CA ARG A 284 -13.20 -5.02 5.15
C ARG A 284 -12.98 -3.51 4.92
N PRO A 285 -14.08 -2.75 4.84
CA PRO A 285 -13.99 -1.33 4.51
C PRO A 285 -13.19 -0.53 5.54
N GLU A 286 -13.21 -0.91 6.81
CA GLU A 286 -12.46 -0.25 7.88
C GLU A 286 -10.94 -0.39 7.74
N GLU A 287 -10.45 -1.39 6.99
CA GLU A 287 -9.02 -1.66 6.83
C GLU A 287 -8.40 -0.95 5.63
N TRP A 288 -9.17 -0.24 4.79
CA TRP A 288 -8.61 0.48 3.65
C TRP A 288 -8.18 1.91 4.04
N TRP A 289 -7.18 2.42 3.35
CA TRP A 289 -6.57 3.72 3.66
C TRP A 289 -7.34 4.88 3.04
N TRP A 290 -8.46 5.27 3.64
CA TRP A 290 -9.41 6.29 3.17
C TRP A 290 -8.88 7.72 3.11
N VAL A 291 -7.70 8.03 3.64
CA VAL A 291 -7.16 9.39 3.75
C VAL A 291 -6.68 10.00 2.44
N HIS A 292 -6.65 9.25 1.34
CA HIS A 292 -6.27 9.73 0.02
C HIS A 292 -7.48 9.97 -0.87
N LYS A 293 -7.48 11.09 -1.62
CA LYS A 293 -8.48 11.34 -2.67
C LYS A 293 -8.32 10.31 -3.79
N ARG A 294 -9.17 9.30 -3.85
CA ARG A 294 -9.11 8.23 -4.86
C ARG A 294 -9.73 8.64 -6.18
N TRP A 295 -10.80 9.42 -6.14
CA TRP A 295 -11.54 9.88 -7.30
C TRP A 295 -11.05 11.24 -7.81
N PRO A 296 -11.54 11.73 -8.98
CA PRO A 296 -11.22 13.06 -9.48
C PRO A 296 -11.57 14.17 -8.49
N ASN A 297 -10.88 15.32 -8.59
CA ASN A 297 -11.03 16.41 -7.62
C ASN A 297 -12.45 16.96 -7.54
N GLU A 298 -13.19 16.91 -8.63
CA GLU A 298 -14.58 17.34 -8.75
C GLU A 298 -15.51 16.58 -7.80
N ALA A 299 -15.18 15.31 -7.50
CA ALA A 299 -15.92 14.49 -6.54
C ALA A 299 -15.83 15.02 -5.09
N TYR A 300 -14.89 15.91 -4.80
CA TYR A 300 -14.60 16.49 -3.48
C TYR A 300 -14.94 18.00 -3.40
N ALA A 301 -15.47 18.59 -4.48
CA ALA A 301 -15.98 19.96 -4.45
C ALA A 301 -17.10 20.06 -3.39
N LYS A 302 -17.19 21.19 -2.69
CA LYS A 302 -18.33 21.46 -1.80
C LYS A 302 -19.60 21.50 -2.65
N ARG A 303 -20.58 20.69 -2.26
CA ARG A 303 -21.96 20.84 -2.73
C ARG A 303 -22.59 22.04 -2.06
#